data_e492b4772b60163618c881f3bbb7dfea
#
_entry.id   e492b4772b60163618c881f3bbb7dfea
#
_cell.length_a   1.000
_cell.length_b   1.000
_cell.length_c   1.000
_cell.angle_alpha   90.00
_cell.angle_beta   90.00
_cell.angle_gamma   90.00
#
_symmetry.space_group_name_H-M   'P 1'
#
loop_
_entity.id
_entity.type
_entity.pdbx_description
1 polymer ?
#
loop_
_entity_poly.entity_id
_entity_poly.type
_entity_poly.pdbx_seq_one_letter_code
_entity_poly.pdbx_strand_id
1 'polypeptide(L)'
;MLSISGTEKVYLAIGSTDMRRSIDGLAAIVQQCFSLDPFSSNLFVFCNKNRTMIKILHWDHNGFWLYFRRLEKGTFKWPSDNSKETIQVGTRELYWLLTGL
;
A
#
# COMPACT_ATOMS: atom_id res chain seq x y z
N MET A 1 -9.13 12.76 -1.41
CA MET A 1 -8.28 12.32 -2.52
C MET A 1 -6.84 12.16 -2.04
N LEU A 2 -6.18 11.10 -2.47
CA LEU A 2 -4.77 10.88 -2.12
C LEU A 2 -3.89 11.93 -2.79
N SER A 3 -3.15 12.67 -1.98
CA SER A 3 -2.23 13.70 -2.46
C SER A 3 -0.79 13.24 -2.21
N ILE A 4 0.02 13.24 -3.26
CA ILE A 4 1.40 12.78 -3.21
C ILE A 4 2.28 13.93 -3.72
N SER A 5 3.24 14.35 -2.88
CA SER A 5 4.12 15.47 -3.22
C SER A 5 5.20 15.09 -4.25
N GLY A 6 5.37 13.82 -4.55
CA GLY A 6 6.38 13.33 -5.47
C GLY A 6 7.71 13.00 -4.79
N THR A 7 7.88 13.34 -3.53
CA THR A 7 9.10 13.02 -2.77
C THR A 7 8.98 11.73 -1.98
N GLU A 8 7.74 11.28 -1.74
CA GLU A 8 7.50 10.05 -1.00
C GLU A 8 7.80 8.83 -1.87
N LYS A 9 8.31 7.79 -1.22
CA LYS A 9 8.46 6.47 -1.85
C LYS A 9 7.17 5.68 -1.67
N VAL A 10 6.88 4.82 -2.63
CA VAL A 10 5.71 3.96 -2.59
C VAL A 10 6.19 2.52 -2.48
N TYR A 11 5.75 1.82 -1.45
CA TYR A 11 6.07 0.42 -1.22
C TYR A 11 4.81 -0.41 -1.37
N LEU A 12 4.86 -1.44 -2.22
CA LEU A 12 3.77 -2.40 -2.35
C LEU A 12 4.09 -3.65 -1.55
N ALA A 13 3.16 -4.08 -0.71
CA ALA A 13 3.26 -5.37 -0.03
C ALA A 13 2.97 -6.47 -1.06
N ILE A 14 3.95 -7.33 -1.35
CA ILE A 14 3.83 -8.33 -2.41
C ILE A 14 2.81 -9.39 -2.04
N GLY A 15 2.88 -9.92 -0.83
CA GLY A 15 1.92 -10.92 -0.35
C GLY A 15 0.54 -10.32 -0.10
N SER A 16 -0.44 -11.18 0.11
CA SER A 16 -1.78 -10.73 0.43
C SER A 16 -1.86 -10.25 1.87
N THR A 17 -2.71 -9.26 2.10
CA THR A 17 -2.96 -8.68 3.42
C THR A 17 -4.43 -8.85 3.79
N ASP A 18 -4.69 -9.19 5.04
CA ASP A 18 -6.05 -9.26 5.56
C ASP A 18 -6.60 -7.84 5.69
N MET A 19 -7.65 -7.54 4.95
CA MET A 19 -8.24 -6.19 4.92
C MET A 19 -9.00 -5.83 6.19
N ARG A 20 -9.13 -6.75 7.15
CA ARG A 20 -9.67 -6.41 8.48
C ARG A 20 -8.66 -5.61 9.30
N ARG A 21 -7.38 -5.66 8.94
CA ARG A 21 -6.34 -4.87 9.61
C ARG A 21 -6.57 -3.38 9.36
N SER A 22 -6.35 -2.59 10.41
CA SER A 22 -6.48 -1.14 10.35
C SER A 22 -5.11 -0.50 10.59
N ILE A 23 -5.09 0.76 10.98
CA ILE A 23 -3.85 1.56 11.08
C ILE A 23 -2.79 0.84 11.90
N ASP A 24 -3.11 0.44 13.14
CA ASP A 24 -2.11 -0.17 14.03
C ASP A 24 -1.58 -1.48 13.50
N GLY A 25 -2.47 -2.33 12.98
CA GLY A 25 -2.07 -3.61 12.41
C GLY A 25 -1.20 -3.46 11.17
N LEU A 26 -1.52 -2.51 10.30
CA LEU A 26 -0.75 -2.26 9.09
C LEU A 26 0.60 -1.61 9.42
N ALA A 27 0.63 -0.67 10.37
CA ALA A 27 1.88 -0.06 10.83
C ALA A 27 2.82 -1.13 11.43
N ALA A 28 2.26 -2.09 12.17
CA ALA A 28 3.04 -3.19 12.73
C ALA A 28 3.66 -4.05 11.61
N ILE A 29 2.93 -4.32 10.54
CA ILE A 29 3.48 -5.06 9.39
C ILE A 29 4.64 -4.30 8.77
N VAL A 30 4.49 -2.99 8.56
CA VAL A 30 5.57 -2.17 7.99
C VAL A 30 6.84 -2.28 8.84
N GLN A 31 6.69 -2.15 10.15
CA GLN A 31 7.83 -2.14 11.07
C GLN A 31 8.42 -3.54 11.26
N GLN A 32 7.59 -4.53 11.53
CA GLN A 32 8.06 -5.85 11.95
C GLN A 32 8.36 -6.77 10.77
N CYS A 33 7.56 -6.71 9.70
CA CYS A 33 7.74 -7.61 8.56
C CYS A 33 8.59 -7.00 7.47
N PHE A 34 8.44 -5.70 7.21
CA PHE A 34 9.17 -5.05 6.12
C PHE A 34 10.44 -4.36 6.58
N SER A 35 10.64 -4.20 7.88
CA SER A 35 11.77 -3.46 8.45
C SER A 35 11.85 -2.04 7.92
N LEU A 36 10.69 -1.41 7.74
CA LEU A 36 10.58 -0.03 7.30
C LEU A 36 9.93 0.81 8.40
N ASP A 37 10.05 2.12 8.28
CA ASP A 37 9.52 3.05 9.27
C ASP A 37 8.12 3.51 8.85
N PRO A 38 7.04 3.15 9.59
CA PRO A 38 5.70 3.58 9.24
C PRO A 38 5.50 5.10 9.38
N PHE A 39 6.38 5.78 10.12
CA PHE A 39 6.30 7.24 10.30
C PHE A 39 7.14 8.02 9.28
N SER A 40 7.58 7.38 8.21
CA SER A 40 8.51 7.96 7.24
C SER A 40 7.88 8.89 6.20
N SER A 41 6.57 9.07 6.22
CA SER A 41 5.81 9.79 5.20
C SER A 41 5.71 9.07 3.86
N ASN A 42 6.28 7.89 3.73
CA ASN A 42 6.13 7.07 2.53
C ASN A 42 4.74 6.43 2.51
N LEU A 43 4.36 5.92 1.35
CA LEU A 43 3.09 5.24 1.17
C LEU A 43 3.32 3.74 1.20
N PHE A 44 2.50 3.04 1.98
CA PHE A 44 2.55 1.59 2.09
C PHE A 44 1.22 1.04 1.60
N VAL A 45 1.26 0.25 0.53
CA VAL A 45 0.08 -0.19 -0.20
C VAL A 45 -0.10 -1.69 0.00
N PHE A 46 -1.27 -2.07 0.49
CA PHE A 46 -1.62 -3.45 0.82
C PHE A 46 -2.79 -3.90 -0.05
N CYS A 47 -2.78 -5.16 -0.44
CA CYS A 47 -3.83 -5.71 -1.29
C CYS A 47 -4.33 -7.03 -0.71
N ASN A 48 -5.61 -7.31 -0.86
CA ASN A 48 -6.18 -8.57 -0.41
C ASN A 48 -5.82 -9.71 -1.36
N LYS A 49 -6.14 -10.93 -0.93
CA LYS A 49 -5.82 -12.14 -1.70
C LYS A 49 -6.48 -12.14 -3.08
N ASN A 50 -7.71 -11.67 -3.16
CA ASN A 50 -8.47 -11.69 -4.42
C ASN A 50 -8.15 -10.52 -5.35
N ARG A 51 -7.27 -9.61 -4.92
CA ARG A 51 -6.83 -8.45 -5.70
C ARG A 51 -7.97 -7.52 -6.08
N THR A 52 -8.92 -7.36 -5.17
CA THR A 52 -10.10 -6.50 -5.36
C THR A 52 -10.13 -5.32 -4.40
N MET A 53 -9.31 -5.33 -3.35
CA MET A 53 -9.28 -4.28 -2.33
C MET A 53 -7.86 -3.87 -2.04
N ILE A 54 -7.66 -2.56 -1.88
CA ILE A 54 -6.37 -1.96 -1.52
C ILE A 54 -6.58 -1.06 -0.30
N LYS A 55 -5.62 -1.09 0.61
CA LYS A 55 -5.47 -0.08 1.66
C LYS A 55 -4.11 0.58 1.52
N ILE A 56 -4.06 1.90 1.71
CA ILE A 56 -2.82 2.67 1.68
C ILE A 56 -2.65 3.36 3.01
N LEU A 57 -1.55 3.07 3.69
CA LEU A 57 -1.18 3.69 4.96
C LEU A 57 -0.16 4.80 4.68
N HIS A 58 -0.42 5.99 5.21
CA HIS A 58 0.43 7.16 4.99
C HIS A 58 0.47 8.03 6.26
N TRP A 59 1.66 8.17 6.84
CA TRP A 59 1.88 9.11 7.94
C TRP A 59 2.06 10.50 7.38
N ASP A 60 1.28 11.45 7.88
CA ASP A 60 1.32 12.84 7.44
C ASP A 60 1.34 13.74 8.65
N HIS A 61 2.50 14.35 8.89
CA HIS A 61 2.72 15.36 9.92
C HIS A 61 2.39 14.89 11.35
N ASN A 62 1.14 14.67 11.68
CA ASN A 62 0.71 14.35 13.05
C ASN A 62 -0.28 13.19 13.12
N GLY A 63 -0.48 12.49 12.04
CA GLY A 63 -1.44 11.38 12.04
C GLY A 63 -1.29 10.48 10.83
N PHE A 64 -1.97 9.36 10.90
CA PHE A 64 -2.04 8.43 9.78
C PHE A 64 -3.28 8.69 8.94
N TRP A 65 -3.10 8.65 7.62
CA TRP A 65 -4.19 8.45 6.68
C TRP A 65 -4.26 6.96 6.35
N LEU A 66 -5.48 6.44 6.23
CA LEU A 66 -5.71 5.09 5.73
C LEU A 66 -6.73 5.21 4.60
N TYR A 67 -6.25 5.04 3.38
CA TYR A 67 -7.09 5.09 2.19
C TYR A 67 -7.55 3.68 1.86
N PHE A 68 -8.79 3.55 1.41
CA PHE A 68 -9.37 2.28 1.05
C PHE A 68 -10.02 2.37 -0.33
N ARG A 69 -9.74 1.39 -1.17
CA ARG A 69 -10.37 1.30 -2.49
C ARG A 69 -10.78 -0.13 -2.76
N ARG A 70 -12.03 -0.31 -3.18
CA ARG A 70 -12.57 -1.60 -3.58
C ARG A 70 -13.03 -1.52 -5.03
N LEU A 71 -12.56 -2.45 -5.88
CA LEU A 71 -13.03 -2.55 -7.26
C LEU A 71 -14.34 -3.31 -7.28
N GLU A 72 -15.33 -2.76 -8.01
CA GLU A 72 -16.62 -3.42 -8.19
C GLU A 72 -16.55 -4.43 -9.34
N LYS A 73 -15.59 -4.26 -10.28
CA LYS A 73 -15.31 -5.19 -11.37
C LYS A 73 -13.82 -5.33 -11.56
N GLY A 74 -13.38 -6.54 -11.94
CA GLY A 74 -11.98 -6.80 -12.24
C GLY A 74 -11.11 -6.87 -11.03
N THR A 75 -9.81 -6.88 -11.25
CA THR A 75 -8.81 -7.00 -10.21
C THR A 75 -7.68 -6.01 -10.46
N PHE A 76 -6.98 -5.66 -9.37
CA PHE A 76 -5.75 -4.89 -9.48
C PHE A 76 -4.64 -5.75 -10.10
N LYS A 77 -3.80 -5.15 -10.92
CA LYS A 77 -2.62 -5.79 -11.51
C LYS A 77 -1.51 -5.77 -10.46
N TRP A 78 -1.48 -6.78 -9.62
CA TRP A 78 -0.57 -6.81 -8.47
C TRP A 78 0.69 -7.60 -8.80
N PRO A 79 1.88 -7.05 -8.51
CA PRO A 79 3.12 -7.79 -8.76
C PRO A 79 3.23 -9.02 -7.87
N SER A 80 3.93 -10.04 -8.37
CA SER A 80 4.23 -11.23 -7.58
C SER A 80 5.73 -11.50 -7.69
N ASP A 81 6.38 -11.69 -6.54
CA ASP A 81 7.80 -12.03 -6.46
C ASP A 81 8.03 -12.68 -5.11
N ASN A 82 8.18 -14.00 -5.10
CA ASN A 82 8.31 -14.75 -3.86
C ASN A 82 9.61 -14.48 -3.11
N SER A 83 10.57 -13.80 -3.74
CA SER A 83 11.85 -13.48 -3.09
C SER A 83 11.80 -12.19 -2.27
N LYS A 84 10.70 -11.43 -2.34
CA LYS A 84 10.59 -10.13 -1.68
C LYS A 84 9.27 -10.00 -0.92
N GLU A 85 9.30 -9.25 0.17
CA GLU A 85 8.08 -8.88 0.91
C GLU A 85 7.48 -7.58 0.38
N THR A 86 8.32 -6.70 -0.13
CA THR A 86 7.88 -5.42 -0.68
C THR A 86 8.60 -5.12 -1.99
N ILE A 87 7.98 -4.28 -2.81
CA ILE A 87 8.62 -3.71 -3.99
C ILE A 87 8.36 -2.20 -3.97
N GLN A 88 9.39 -1.42 -4.26
CA GLN A 88 9.26 0.02 -4.38
C GLN A 88 8.88 0.37 -5.81
N VAL A 89 7.84 1.21 -5.96
CA VAL A 89 7.40 1.68 -7.27
C VAL A 89 7.36 3.21 -7.25
N GLY A 90 7.24 3.81 -8.44
CA GLY A 90 7.07 5.23 -8.56
C GLY A 90 5.62 5.64 -8.41
N THR A 91 5.38 6.95 -8.29
CA THR A 91 4.02 7.47 -8.15
C THR A 91 3.18 7.21 -9.40
N ARG A 92 3.80 7.19 -10.58
CA ARG A 92 3.10 6.90 -11.83
C ARG A 92 2.57 5.48 -11.84
N GLU A 93 3.41 4.51 -11.43
CA GLU A 93 3.00 3.10 -11.35
C GLU A 93 1.87 2.92 -10.33
N LEU A 94 1.91 3.66 -9.23
CA LEU A 94 0.82 3.63 -8.25
C LEU A 94 -0.49 4.10 -8.88
N TYR A 95 -0.47 5.23 -9.60
CA TYR A 95 -1.69 5.72 -10.25
C TYR A 95 -2.22 4.73 -11.28
N TRP A 96 -1.35 4.11 -12.07
CA TRP A 96 -1.79 3.10 -13.04
C TRP A 96 -2.42 1.91 -12.32
N LEU A 97 -1.82 1.47 -11.22
CA LEU A 97 -2.34 0.35 -10.45
C LEU A 97 -3.72 0.68 -9.87
N LEU A 98 -3.88 1.90 -9.33
CA LEU A 98 -5.15 2.33 -8.73
C LEU A 98 -6.27 2.49 -9.77
N THR A 99 -5.94 2.90 -10.99
CA THR A 99 -6.94 3.12 -12.03
C THR A 99 -7.26 1.87 -12.82
N GLY A 100 -6.49 0.79 -12.66
CA GLY A 100 -6.72 -0.46 -13.37
C GLY A 100 -6.26 -0.47 -14.81
N LEU A 101 -5.42 0.48 -15.18
CA LEU A 101 -4.88 0.56 -16.55
C LEU A 101 -3.58 -0.23 -16.71
#